data_2593e0fb46c74544ab221dea84f1e86b
#
_entry.id   2593e0fb46c74544ab221dea84f1e86b
#
_cell.length_a   1.000
_cell.length_b   1.000
_cell.length_c   1.000
_cell.angle_alpha   90.00
_cell.angle_beta   90.00
_cell.angle_gamma   90.00
#
_symmetry.space_group_name_H-M   'P 1'
#
loop_
_entity.id
_entity.type
_entity.pdbx_description
1 polymer ?
#
loop_
_entity_poly.entity_id
_entity_poly.type
_entity_poly.pdbx_seq_one_letter_code
_entity_poly.pdbx_strand_id
1 'polypeptide(L)'
;ARMSNNHFGIKCHSDWKGKRVYYDDDKKDDCFRKYNKPEDSFEDHARFLKRARYASLFELKVTDYRGWAKGLKRCGYATDKSYANKLIQTIELYELYKYDRRSFKPIRAKDLLPVIVANPHPVYRSWGLLYVEARDGDSLESIAKEFGFSVKKLAKYNEVPKDYPLEAGDIVYLEKKK
;
A
#
# COMPACT_ATOMS: atom_id res chain seq x y z
N ALA A 1 -3.73 3.06 -11.97
CA ALA A 1 -2.28 3.24 -12.12
C ALA A 1 -1.73 2.69 -13.45
N ARG A 2 -2.06 1.45 -13.86
CA ARG A 2 -1.44 0.78 -15.03
C ARG A 2 -1.47 1.59 -16.33
N MET A 3 -2.53 2.35 -16.62
CA MET A 3 -2.66 3.12 -17.87
C MET A 3 -2.12 4.56 -17.77
N SER A 4 -1.93 5.08 -16.56
CA SER A 4 -1.54 6.48 -16.33
C SER A 4 -0.20 6.66 -15.65
N ASN A 5 0.43 5.59 -15.14
CA ASN A 5 1.60 5.63 -14.25
C ASN A 5 1.41 6.55 -13.03
N ASN A 6 0.16 6.87 -12.67
CA ASN A 6 -0.19 7.75 -11.56
C ASN A 6 -0.46 6.90 -10.30
N HIS A 7 0.60 6.65 -9.53
CA HIS A 7 0.51 5.78 -8.36
C HIS A 7 -0.19 6.40 -7.16
N PHE A 8 -0.30 7.73 -7.12
CA PHE A 8 -0.86 8.49 -6.00
C PHE A 8 -2.23 9.09 -6.29
N GLY A 9 -2.82 8.81 -7.46
CA GLY A 9 -4.12 9.34 -7.84
C GLY A 9 -4.17 10.88 -7.87
N ILE A 10 -3.08 11.54 -8.29
CA ILE A 10 -3.03 13.00 -8.29
C ILE A 10 -3.94 13.51 -9.39
N LYS A 11 -4.95 14.30 -9.00
CA LYS A 11 -5.87 14.95 -9.93
C LYS A 11 -5.19 16.12 -10.67
N CYS A 12 -5.71 16.46 -11.85
CA CYS A 12 -5.26 17.66 -12.55
C CYS A 12 -5.69 18.88 -11.75
N HIS A 13 -4.73 19.69 -11.34
CA HIS A 13 -4.99 21.03 -10.84
C HIS A 13 -4.67 22.04 -11.94
N SER A 14 -4.95 23.30 -11.71
CA SER A 14 -4.75 24.40 -12.69
C SER A 14 -3.29 24.52 -13.18
N ASP A 15 -2.34 24.06 -12.38
CA ASP A 15 -0.90 24.04 -12.66
C ASP A 15 -0.46 22.88 -13.58
N TRP A 16 -1.32 21.88 -13.84
CA TRP A 16 -0.94 20.70 -14.60
C TRP A 16 -1.06 20.93 -16.12
N LYS A 17 0.08 20.92 -16.81
CA LYS A 17 0.18 21.05 -18.27
C LYS A 17 0.53 19.75 -19.00
N GLY A 18 0.71 18.63 -18.25
CA GLY A 18 1.05 17.33 -18.80
C GLY A 18 -0.13 16.55 -19.37
N LYS A 19 0.12 15.30 -19.75
CA LYS A 19 -0.89 14.37 -20.24
C LYS A 19 -1.95 14.09 -19.18
N ARG A 20 -3.16 13.76 -19.63
CA ARG A 20 -4.35 13.59 -18.77
C ARG A 20 -5.03 12.25 -19.06
N VAL A 21 -5.71 11.74 -18.07
CA VAL A 21 -6.70 10.66 -18.18
C VAL A 21 -7.92 11.04 -17.36
N TYR A 22 -9.07 10.51 -17.74
CA TYR A 22 -10.34 10.83 -17.08
C TYR A 22 -10.97 9.54 -16.57
N TYR A 23 -11.43 9.56 -15.32
CA TYR A 23 -12.13 8.46 -14.66
C TYR A 23 -13.19 9.02 -13.72
N ASP A 24 -14.24 8.24 -13.50
CA ASP A 24 -15.21 8.53 -12.46
C ASP A 24 -14.58 8.28 -11.09
N ASP A 25 -14.59 9.29 -10.21
CA ASP A 25 -14.09 9.25 -8.84
C ASP A 25 -15.04 10.05 -7.94
N ASP A 26 -14.60 11.13 -7.29
CA ASP A 26 -15.49 12.02 -6.53
C ASP A 26 -16.56 12.68 -7.44
N LYS A 27 -16.22 12.85 -8.71
CA LYS A 27 -17.10 13.35 -9.76
C LYS A 27 -16.97 12.50 -11.01
N LYS A 28 -18.00 12.52 -11.83
CA LYS A 28 -17.93 11.94 -13.17
C LYS A 28 -16.86 12.67 -14.00
N ASP A 29 -16.08 11.89 -14.74
CA ASP A 29 -15.00 12.37 -15.60
C ASP A 29 -13.94 13.23 -14.86
N ASP A 30 -13.58 12.84 -13.63
CA ASP A 30 -12.49 13.50 -12.90
C ASP A 30 -11.16 13.37 -13.65
N CYS A 31 -10.44 14.49 -13.75
CA CYS A 31 -9.16 14.56 -14.44
C CYS A 31 -8.01 14.11 -13.56
N PHE A 32 -7.25 13.13 -14.01
CA PHE A 32 -6.03 12.65 -13.35
C PHE A 32 -4.79 12.90 -14.21
N ARG A 33 -3.66 13.18 -13.56
CA ARG A 33 -2.37 13.32 -14.21
C ARG A 33 -1.94 11.99 -14.83
N LYS A 34 -1.33 12.04 -16.01
CA LYS A 34 -0.73 10.88 -16.67
C LYS A 34 0.76 11.12 -16.87
N TYR A 35 1.57 10.16 -16.43
CA TYR A 35 3.02 10.21 -16.54
C TYR A 35 3.53 9.24 -17.61
N ASN A 36 4.73 9.50 -18.13
CA ASN A 36 5.35 8.63 -19.11
C ASN A 36 5.93 7.38 -18.44
N LYS A 37 6.43 7.51 -17.21
CA LYS A 37 7.01 6.43 -16.41
C LYS A 37 6.60 6.57 -14.93
N PRO A 38 6.66 5.48 -14.14
CA PRO A 38 6.27 5.49 -12.73
C PRO A 38 7.05 6.51 -11.89
N GLU A 39 8.36 6.65 -12.13
CA GLU A 39 9.25 7.54 -11.36
C GLU A 39 8.77 8.99 -11.40
N ASP A 40 8.23 9.44 -12.54
CA ASP A 40 7.70 10.80 -12.68
C ASP A 40 6.54 11.05 -11.69
N SER A 41 5.74 10.00 -11.39
CA SER A 41 4.65 10.08 -10.41
C SER A 41 5.18 10.27 -8.99
N PHE A 42 6.26 9.58 -8.62
CA PHE A 42 6.88 9.72 -7.31
C PHE A 42 7.52 11.10 -7.12
N GLU A 43 8.21 11.60 -8.14
CA GLU A 43 8.78 12.95 -8.10
C GLU A 43 7.69 14.03 -7.99
N ASP A 44 6.62 13.88 -8.76
CA ASP A 44 5.52 14.84 -8.73
C ASP A 44 4.77 14.80 -7.40
N HIS A 45 4.57 13.63 -6.81
CA HIS A 45 4.01 13.48 -5.47
C HIS A 45 4.89 14.17 -4.41
N ALA A 46 6.21 14.01 -4.48
CA ALA A 46 7.12 14.71 -3.57
C ALA A 46 7.01 16.24 -3.71
N ARG A 47 6.89 16.77 -4.95
CA ARG A 47 6.63 18.19 -5.20
C ARG A 47 5.26 18.63 -4.69
N PHE A 48 4.24 17.79 -4.88
CA PHE A 48 2.88 18.04 -4.40
C PHE A 48 2.83 18.23 -2.88
N LEU A 49 3.55 17.40 -2.12
CA LEU A 49 3.62 17.51 -0.67
C LEU A 49 4.41 18.75 -0.18
N LYS A 50 5.24 19.36 -1.01
CA LYS A 50 5.94 20.61 -0.66
C LYS A 50 5.05 21.87 -0.73
N ARG A 51 3.78 21.74 -1.11
CA ARG A 51 2.84 22.89 -1.13
C ARG A 51 2.61 23.40 0.30
N ALA A 52 2.37 24.71 0.43
CA ALA A 52 2.21 25.40 1.72
C ALA A 52 1.21 24.74 2.67
N ARG A 53 0.12 24.16 2.15
CA ARG A 53 -0.90 23.44 2.95
C ARG A 53 -0.35 22.24 3.73
N TYR A 54 0.76 21.68 3.31
CA TYR A 54 1.40 20.52 3.94
C TYR A 54 2.67 20.90 4.73
N ALA A 55 3.06 22.19 4.77
CA ALA A 55 4.32 22.63 5.34
C ALA A 55 4.52 22.16 6.78
N SER A 56 3.48 22.20 7.61
CA SER A 56 3.52 21.76 9.00
C SER A 56 3.85 20.27 9.18
N LEU A 57 3.69 19.46 8.15
CA LEU A 57 4.03 18.03 8.23
C LEU A 57 5.55 17.81 8.25
N PHE A 58 6.32 18.71 7.65
CA PHE A 58 7.78 18.64 7.62
C PHE A 58 8.45 19.01 8.94
N GLU A 59 7.68 19.50 9.91
CA GLU A 59 8.12 19.70 11.30
C GLU A 59 8.07 18.40 12.11
N LEU A 60 7.32 17.40 11.64
CA LEU A 60 7.23 16.09 12.25
C LEU A 60 8.54 15.30 12.05
N LYS A 61 8.86 14.45 13.01
CA LYS A 61 9.97 13.49 12.83
C LYS A 61 9.68 12.59 11.64
N VAL A 62 10.71 12.24 10.87
CA VAL A 62 10.61 11.30 9.73
C VAL A 62 9.98 9.97 10.15
N THR A 63 10.28 9.52 11.38
CA THR A 63 9.77 8.27 11.95
C THR A 63 8.34 8.38 12.50
N ASP A 64 7.74 9.57 12.54
CA ASP A 64 6.36 9.76 13.03
C ASP A 64 5.33 9.56 11.92
N TYR A 65 5.29 8.35 11.38
CA TYR A 65 4.33 7.98 10.34
C TYR A 65 2.86 8.18 10.77
N ARG A 66 2.56 8.06 12.07
CA ARG A 66 1.20 8.28 12.59
C ARG A 66 0.81 9.75 12.54
N GLY A 67 1.74 10.63 12.93
CA GLY A 67 1.59 12.08 12.80
C GLY A 67 1.44 12.50 11.35
N TRP A 68 2.25 11.96 10.45
CA TRP A 68 2.16 12.17 9.01
C TRP A 68 0.81 11.75 8.46
N ALA A 69 0.35 10.53 8.73
CA ALA A 69 -0.94 10.01 8.22
C ALA A 69 -2.14 10.87 8.67
N LYS A 70 -2.18 11.22 9.96
CA LYS A 70 -3.21 12.10 10.52
C LYS A 70 -3.13 13.52 9.96
N GLY A 71 -1.92 14.02 9.81
CA GLY A 71 -1.64 15.34 9.25
C GLY A 71 -2.07 15.45 7.79
N LEU A 72 -1.73 14.48 6.96
CA LEU A 72 -2.20 14.41 5.57
C LEU A 72 -3.73 14.49 5.49
N LYS A 73 -4.43 13.74 6.34
CA LYS A 73 -5.90 13.80 6.40
C LYS A 73 -6.40 15.20 6.79
N ARG A 74 -5.81 15.83 7.82
CA ARG A 74 -6.18 17.20 8.23
C ARG A 74 -5.94 18.22 7.12
N CYS A 75 -4.85 18.06 6.38
CA CYS A 75 -4.52 18.93 5.25
C CYS A 75 -5.41 18.66 4.01
N GLY A 76 -6.38 17.74 4.08
CA GLY A 76 -7.29 17.44 2.98
C GLY A 76 -6.62 16.72 1.82
N TYR A 77 -5.63 15.86 2.10
CA TYR A 77 -4.98 15.02 1.09
C TYR A 77 -5.94 14.01 0.47
N ALA A 78 -6.85 13.47 1.27
CA ALA A 78 -7.85 12.51 0.84
C ALA A 78 -9.24 12.85 1.40
N THR A 79 -10.28 12.55 0.63
CA THR A 79 -11.69 12.72 1.02
C THR A 79 -12.13 11.64 2.00
N ASP A 80 -11.62 10.41 1.85
CA ASP A 80 -11.96 9.27 2.73
C ASP A 80 -11.69 9.60 4.21
N LYS A 81 -12.74 9.51 5.03
CA LYS A 81 -12.66 9.73 6.49
C LYS A 81 -11.72 8.77 7.19
N SER A 82 -11.58 7.56 6.68
CA SER A 82 -10.74 6.49 7.23
C SER A 82 -9.30 6.49 6.69
N TYR A 83 -8.94 7.43 5.81
CA TYR A 83 -7.63 7.46 5.11
C TYR A 83 -6.46 7.30 6.07
N ALA A 84 -6.40 8.10 7.14
CA ALA A 84 -5.28 8.06 8.09
C ALA A 84 -5.16 6.68 8.77
N ASN A 85 -6.27 6.10 9.16
CA ASN A 85 -6.28 4.78 9.81
C ASN A 85 -5.87 3.67 8.84
N LYS A 86 -6.37 3.70 7.61
CA LYS A 86 -5.98 2.75 6.56
C LYS A 86 -4.49 2.83 6.26
N LEU A 87 -3.95 4.05 6.14
CA LEU A 87 -2.52 4.27 5.90
C LEU A 87 -1.67 3.74 7.07
N ILE A 88 -2.04 4.06 8.31
CA ILE A 88 -1.35 3.56 9.51
C ILE A 88 -1.37 2.03 9.55
N GLN A 89 -2.54 1.42 9.34
CA GLN A 89 -2.68 -0.04 9.32
C GLN A 89 -1.79 -0.68 8.24
N THR A 90 -1.73 -0.09 7.05
CA THR A 90 -0.87 -0.58 5.97
C THR A 90 0.61 -0.48 6.35
N ILE A 91 1.04 0.66 6.91
CA ILE A 91 2.42 0.85 7.37
C ILE A 91 2.78 -0.18 8.44
N GLU A 92 1.88 -0.45 9.37
CA GLU A 92 2.11 -1.41 10.46
C GLU A 92 2.07 -2.86 9.99
N LEU A 93 1.13 -3.19 9.11
CA LEU A 93 1.00 -4.54 8.55
C LEU A 93 2.27 -4.97 7.80
N TYR A 94 2.82 -4.07 6.99
CA TYR A 94 4.03 -4.33 6.20
C TYR A 94 5.31 -3.84 6.89
N GLU A 95 5.21 -3.37 8.14
CA GLU A 95 6.33 -2.85 8.94
C GLU A 95 7.15 -1.76 8.21
N LEU A 96 6.49 -0.95 7.36
CA LEU A 96 7.16 0.04 6.51
C LEU A 96 7.94 1.10 7.32
N TYR A 97 7.55 1.36 8.58
CA TYR A 97 8.26 2.25 9.49
C TYR A 97 9.72 1.87 9.73
N LYS A 98 10.11 0.64 9.41
CA LYS A 98 11.52 0.19 9.50
C LYS A 98 12.42 0.92 8.49
N TYR A 99 11.86 1.35 7.37
CA TYR A 99 12.59 2.04 6.31
C TYR A 99 12.91 3.51 6.65
N ASP A 100 12.24 4.10 7.63
CA ASP A 100 12.48 5.48 8.08
C ASP A 100 13.69 5.61 9.02
N ARG A 101 14.30 4.50 9.41
CA ARG A 101 15.46 4.51 10.30
C ARG A 101 16.74 4.79 9.52
N ARG A 102 17.59 5.71 10.01
CA ARG A 102 18.88 6.06 9.38
C ARG A 102 19.84 4.88 9.18
N SER A 103 19.69 3.83 9.99
CA SER A 103 20.48 2.59 9.88
C SER A 103 19.97 1.64 8.81
N PHE A 104 18.86 1.95 8.15
CA PHE A 104 18.34 1.13 7.09
C PHE A 104 19.26 1.26 5.86
N LYS A 105 19.98 0.19 5.53
CA LYS A 105 20.69 0.11 4.27
C LYS A 105 19.64 -0.08 3.18
N PRO A 106 19.55 0.81 2.19
CA PRO A 106 18.59 0.61 1.11
C PRO A 106 18.83 -0.75 0.47
N ILE A 107 17.79 -1.55 0.38
CA ILE A 107 17.85 -2.85 -0.30
C ILE A 107 18.17 -2.53 -1.76
N ARG A 108 19.26 -3.09 -2.26
CA ARG A 108 19.64 -2.89 -3.67
C ARG A 108 18.59 -3.55 -4.57
N ALA A 109 18.31 -2.97 -5.72
CA ALA A 109 17.30 -3.50 -6.66
C ALA A 109 17.49 -5.01 -6.95
N LYS A 110 18.75 -5.49 -6.98
CA LYS A 110 19.06 -6.91 -7.13
C LYS A 110 18.59 -7.78 -5.94
N ASP A 111 18.45 -7.18 -4.75
CA ASP A 111 18.04 -7.87 -3.53
C ASP A 111 16.50 -7.82 -3.37
N LEU A 112 15.82 -6.95 -4.15
CA LEU A 112 14.36 -6.83 -4.22
C LEU A 112 13.73 -7.78 -5.25
N LEU A 113 14.50 -8.27 -6.22
CA LEU A 113 13.98 -9.06 -7.34
C LEU A 113 13.22 -10.33 -6.92
N PRO A 114 13.52 -11.02 -5.80
CA PRO A 114 12.71 -12.15 -5.37
C PRO A 114 11.43 -11.76 -4.59
N VAL A 115 11.24 -10.47 -4.26
CA VAL A 115 10.17 -10.01 -3.36
C VAL A 115 9.11 -9.17 -4.09
N ILE A 116 9.32 -8.83 -5.36
CA ILE A 116 8.28 -8.21 -6.18
C ILE A 116 7.30 -9.31 -6.57
N VAL A 117 6.32 -9.54 -5.74
CA VAL A 117 5.13 -10.29 -6.14
C VAL A 117 4.49 -9.48 -7.27
N ALA A 118 4.57 -10.00 -8.47
CA ALA A 118 4.12 -9.31 -9.68
C ALA A 118 2.62 -8.96 -9.62
N ASN A 119 1.89 -9.56 -8.69
CA ASN A 119 0.47 -9.34 -8.46
C ASN A 119 0.12 -9.73 -7.00
N PRO A 120 0.33 -8.85 -6.01
CA PRO A 120 0.08 -9.17 -4.61
C PRO A 120 -1.41 -9.48 -4.38
N HIS A 121 -1.69 -10.35 -3.40
CA HIS A 121 -3.05 -10.63 -3.01
C HIS A 121 -3.71 -9.38 -2.41
N PRO A 122 -4.93 -9.04 -2.82
CA PRO A 122 -5.72 -8.04 -2.12
C PRO A 122 -6.02 -8.54 -0.69
N VAL A 123 -5.80 -7.68 0.28
CA VAL A 123 -6.09 -8.00 1.69
C VAL A 123 -7.49 -7.49 2.03
N TYR A 124 -8.32 -8.38 2.48
CA TYR A 124 -9.69 -8.11 2.91
C TYR A 124 -9.81 -8.16 4.43
N ARG A 125 -10.88 -7.62 4.95
CA ARG A 125 -11.25 -7.73 6.37
C ARG A 125 -12.68 -8.24 6.52
N SER A 126 -12.83 -9.33 7.27
CA SER A 126 -14.14 -9.86 7.64
C SER A 126 -14.14 -10.23 9.13
N TRP A 127 -15.20 -9.89 9.86
CA TRP A 127 -15.34 -10.16 11.30
C TRP A 127 -14.15 -9.69 12.15
N GLY A 128 -13.50 -8.59 11.71
CA GLY A 128 -12.33 -8.02 12.38
C GLY A 128 -11.01 -8.71 12.07
N LEU A 129 -10.99 -9.76 11.25
CA LEU A 129 -9.79 -10.49 10.83
C LEU A 129 -9.37 -10.12 9.42
N LEU A 130 -8.06 -9.98 9.21
CA LEU A 130 -7.46 -9.81 7.88
C LEU A 130 -7.34 -11.17 7.21
N TYR A 131 -7.69 -11.23 5.91
CA TYR A 131 -7.55 -12.44 5.11
C TYR A 131 -7.22 -12.10 3.65
N VAL A 132 -6.75 -13.09 2.93
CA VAL A 132 -6.61 -13.09 1.47
C VAL A 132 -7.37 -14.28 0.88
N GLU A 133 -7.73 -14.19 -0.38
CA GLU A 133 -8.28 -15.31 -1.14
C GLU A 133 -7.15 -15.95 -1.94
N ALA A 134 -6.96 -17.25 -1.76
CA ALA A 134 -5.98 -18.04 -2.50
C ALA A 134 -6.32 -18.04 -4.00
N ARG A 135 -5.32 -18.06 -4.85
CA ARG A 135 -5.43 -18.15 -6.30
C ARG A 135 -4.98 -19.52 -6.76
N ASP A 136 -5.28 -19.82 -7.99
CA ASP A 136 -4.78 -21.04 -8.62
C ASP A 136 -3.24 -21.11 -8.57
N GLY A 137 -2.70 -22.23 -8.07
CA GLY A 137 -1.26 -22.41 -7.86
C GLY A 137 -0.69 -21.86 -6.56
N ASP A 138 -1.51 -21.26 -5.68
CA ASP A 138 -1.05 -20.84 -4.38
C ASP A 138 -0.82 -22.01 -3.40
N SER A 139 0.02 -21.73 -2.42
CA SER A 139 0.28 -22.59 -1.27
C SER A 139 0.37 -21.73 0.00
N LEU A 140 0.23 -22.35 1.17
CA LEU A 140 0.50 -21.65 2.43
C LEU A 140 1.92 -21.07 2.48
N GLU A 141 2.88 -21.70 1.77
CA GLU A 141 4.25 -21.20 1.69
C GLU A 141 4.35 -19.95 0.83
N SER A 142 3.70 -19.92 -0.36
CA SER A 142 3.71 -18.73 -1.23
C SER A 142 3.08 -17.52 -0.52
N ILE A 143 1.93 -17.73 0.11
CA ILE A 143 1.21 -16.67 0.83
C ILE A 143 2.00 -16.24 2.09
N ALA A 144 2.55 -17.19 2.86
CA ALA A 144 3.37 -16.86 4.02
C ALA A 144 4.60 -16.02 3.64
N LYS A 145 5.26 -16.37 2.53
CA LYS A 145 6.39 -15.62 1.99
C LYS A 145 5.99 -14.22 1.54
N GLU A 146 4.85 -14.07 0.88
CA GLU A 146 4.32 -12.78 0.42
C GLU A 146 4.09 -11.83 1.59
N PHE A 147 3.49 -12.32 2.68
CA PHE A 147 3.13 -11.49 3.84
C PHE A 147 4.15 -11.52 4.98
N GLY A 148 5.33 -12.10 4.75
CA GLY A 148 6.41 -12.11 5.75
C GLY A 148 6.14 -12.99 6.98
N PHE A 149 5.28 -14.01 6.84
CA PHE A 149 5.03 -15.00 7.88
C PHE A 149 5.91 -16.25 7.70
N SER A 150 6.13 -16.99 8.78
CA SER A 150 6.54 -18.39 8.64
C SER A 150 5.32 -19.25 8.30
N VAL A 151 5.50 -20.28 7.46
CA VAL A 151 4.42 -21.24 7.12
C VAL A 151 3.76 -21.81 8.38
N LYS A 152 4.58 -22.14 9.41
CA LYS A 152 4.07 -22.62 10.71
C LYS A 152 3.11 -21.64 11.38
N LYS A 153 3.40 -20.33 11.29
CA LYS A 153 2.57 -19.28 11.88
C LYS A 153 1.27 -19.13 11.11
N LEU A 154 1.35 -19.12 9.77
CA LEU A 154 0.16 -18.98 8.92
C LEU A 154 -0.76 -20.19 9.03
N ALA A 155 -0.20 -21.41 8.99
CA ALA A 155 -0.93 -22.66 9.22
C ALA A 155 -1.66 -22.67 10.57
N LYS A 156 -1.00 -22.18 11.65
CA LYS A 156 -1.63 -22.05 12.96
C LYS A 156 -2.79 -21.06 12.99
N TYR A 157 -2.70 -19.94 12.23
CA TYR A 157 -3.78 -18.97 12.15
C TYR A 157 -5.01 -19.52 11.44
N ASN A 158 -4.79 -20.43 10.50
CA ASN A 158 -5.83 -21.06 9.68
C ASN A 158 -6.28 -22.43 10.22
N GLU A 159 -5.64 -22.92 11.30
CA GLU A 159 -5.97 -24.21 11.94
C GLU A 159 -5.83 -25.41 10.99
N VAL A 160 -4.84 -25.36 10.11
CA VAL A 160 -4.56 -26.40 9.10
C VAL A 160 -3.12 -26.90 9.19
N PRO A 161 -2.82 -28.09 8.64
CA PRO A 161 -1.44 -28.57 8.48
C PRO A 161 -0.61 -27.63 7.59
N LYS A 162 0.72 -27.67 7.71
CA LYS A 162 1.62 -26.80 6.92
C LYS A 162 1.60 -27.09 5.42
N ASP A 163 1.29 -28.31 5.07
CA ASP A 163 1.19 -28.87 3.73
C ASP A 163 -0.25 -28.95 3.22
N TYR A 164 -1.16 -28.22 3.88
CA TYR A 164 -2.56 -28.13 3.46
C TYR A 164 -2.64 -27.64 2.02
N PRO A 165 -3.27 -28.38 1.13
CA PRO A 165 -3.46 -27.97 -0.26
C PRO A 165 -4.50 -26.84 -0.30
N LEU A 166 -4.11 -25.70 -0.84
CA LEU A 166 -5.02 -24.58 -1.08
C LEU A 166 -5.66 -24.72 -2.46
N GLU A 167 -6.94 -24.42 -2.52
CA GLU A 167 -7.69 -24.26 -3.77
C GLU A 167 -7.98 -22.78 -4.03
N ALA A 168 -8.18 -22.43 -5.31
CA ALA A 168 -8.54 -21.05 -5.67
C ALA A 168 -9.87 -20.65 -4.99
N GLY A 169 -9.86 -19.52 -4.30
CA GLY A 169 -11.00 -19.02 -3.51
C GLY A 169 -10.94 -19.37 -2.02
N ASP A 170 -9.99 -20.21 -1.58
CA ASP A 170 -9.81 -20.48 -0.17
C ASP A 170 -9.45 -19.21 0.61
N ILE A 171 -10.08 -19.03 1.78
CA ILE A 171 -9.82 -17.90 2.66
C ILE A 171 -8.63 -18.23 3.55
N VAL A 172 -7.56 -17.45 3.42
CA VAL A 172 -6.36 -17.58 4.24
C VAL A 172 -6.25 -16.38 5.19
N TYR A 173 -6.49 -16.62 6.48
CA TYR A 173 -6.40 -15.58 7.52
C TYR A 173 -4.95 -15.21 7.80
N LEU A 174 -4.69 -13.91 7.85
CA LEU A 174 -3.39 -13.32 8.18
C LEU A 174 -3.25 -12.99 9.67
N GLU A 175 -4.30 -13.21 10.46
CA GLU A 175 -4.37 -12.94 11.89
C GLU A 175 -4.94 -14.16 12.63
N LYS A 176 -4.57 -14.30 13.91
CA LYS A 176 -5.09 -15.38 14.75
C LYS A 176 -6.57 -15.13 15.05
N LYS A 177 -7.41 -16.12 14.80
CA LYS A 177 -8.79 -16.15 15.30
C LYS A 177 -8.77 -16.04 16.84
N LYS A 178 -9.59 -15.15 17.39
CA LYS A 178 -9.76 -15.00 18.84
C LYS A 178 -10.63 -16.11 19.41
#